data_56e55786d34c7af14976c53aab31b44b
#
_entry.id   56e55786d34c7af14976c53aab31b44b
#
_cell.length_a   1.000
_cell.length_b   1.000
_cell.length_c   1.000
_cell.angle_alpha   90.00
_cell.angle_beta   90.00
_cell.angle_gamma   90.00
#
_symmetry.space_group_name_H-M   'P 1'
#
loop_
_entity.id
_entity.type
_entity.pdbx_description
1 polymer ?
#
loop_
_entity_poly.entity_id
_entity_poly.type
_entity_poly.pdbx_seq_one_letter_code
_entity_poly.pdbx_strand_id
1 'polypeptide(L)'
;MITSFDLRDVPLVRQLDGQGIPMDTEAALTLGVHLLRNALVSYIAMGERGLPTFVLRKGANGDRICALAQLRHRTGAERARILYIAPRLAPDEAVSGVWLGLLDHLTRVSGARGAQSLVAEVPIDSPAVETLRTAGFAVYTRQEVLRLDLPAGAKPGGVVPEEGIDTGSTRLRPRRSEDMWSINLLYANTAPPLLQLAEPPPGSQDDAWRRGYVLEDKRRGDVLAYLQVKQGPVGLCLKAWLLPDAEDRAGELVAGALRLAQPVRPRPMYWLVSRYQGWLRGLLADNGFVEWASQAVMVKHTVARVGAEPARARAAALEHPKLAVPVVKAGRLPPHDPAHAANH
;
A
#
# COMPACT_ATOMS: atom_id res chain seq x y z
N MET A 1 18.80 24.44 -2.09
CA MET A 1 18.04 24.24 -0.85
C MET A 1 16.71 23.58 -1.20
N ILE A 2 16.26 22.56 -0.45
CA ILE A 2 14.95 21.91 -0.62
C ILE A 2 13.96 22.57 0.35
N THR A 3 12.81 23.01 -0.16
CA THR A 3 11.76 23.66 0.62
C THR A 3 10.41 23.00 0.35
N SER A 4 9.48 23.14 1.28
CA SER A 4 8.08 22.82 1.02
C SER A 4 7.52 23.77 -0.03
N PHE A 5 6.55 23.29 -0.83
CA PHE A 5 5.87 24.08 -1.86
C PHE A 5 5.24 25.37 -1.27
N ASP A 6 5.45 26.48 -1.96
CA ASP A 6 4.83 27.77 -1.74
C ASP A 6 4.13 28.23 -3.03
N LEU A 7 3.19 29.19 -2.94
CA LEU A 7 2.48 29.72 -4.12
C LEU A 7 3.41 30.32 -5.17
N ARG A 8 4.59 30.78 -4.76
CA ARG A 8 5.64 31.26 -5.67
C ARG A 8 6.25 30.16 -6.55
N ASP A 9 6.01 28.88 -6.20
CA ASP A 9 6.50 27.71 -6.93
C ASP A 9 5.56 27.28 -8.06
N VAL A 10 4.36 27.88 -8.16
CA VAL A 10 3.36 27.53 -9.18
C VAL A 10 3.92 27.51 -10.61
N PRO A 11 4.69 28.53 -11.06
CA PRO A 11 5.27 28.49 -12.41
C PRO A 11 6.22 27.31 -12.60
N LEU A 12 7.03 27.00 -11.59
CA LEU A 12 7.96 25.87 -11.63
C LEU A 12 7.24 24.53 -11.69
N VAL A 13 6.20 24.35 -10.86
CA VAL A 13 5.40 23.11 -10.88
C VAL A 13 4.74 22.91 -12.24
N ARG A 14 4.22 23.98 -12.87
CA ARG A 14 3.67 23.92 -14.22
C ARG A 14 4.72 23.56 -15.27
N GLN A 15 5.92 24.10 -15.15
CA GLN A 15 7.01 23.79 -16.06
C GLN A 15 7.44 22.32 -15.96
N LEU A 16 7.45 21.74 -14.76
CA LEU A 16 7.86 20.36 -14.50
C LEU A 16 6.70 19.36 -14.65
N ASP A 17 5.48 19.82 -14.88
CA ASP A 17 4.33 18.94 -15.11
C ASP A 17 4.53 18.16 -16.42
N GLY A 18 4.36 16.85 -16.36
CA GLY A 18 4.65 15.94 -17.47
C GLY A 18 6.13 15.65 -17.74
N GLN A 19 7.07 16.36 -17.08
CA GLN A 19 8.52 16.15 -17.28
C GLN A 19 9.14 15.17 -16.29
N GLY A 20 8.37 14.56 -15.43
CA GLY A 20 8.87 13.64 -14.41
C GLY A 20 8.39 12.20 -14.57
N ILE A 21 8.57 11.44 -13.52
CA ILE A 21 8.20 10.02 -13.42
C ILE A 21 7.16 9.85 -12.31
N PRO A 22 5.95 9.32 -12.60
CA PRO A 22 5.03 8.86 -11.58
C PRO A 22 5.60 7.60 -10.92
N MET A 23 5.55 7.56 -9.57
CA MET A 23 6.11 6.48 -8.74
C MET A 23 5.07 5.81 -7.84
N ASP A 24 3.80 6.08 -8.06
CA ASP A 24 2.65 5.40 -7.48
C ASP A 24 1.73 5.02 -8.63
N THR A 25 1.90 3.81 -9.11
CA THR A 25 1.23 3.28 -10.30
C THR A 25 -0.28 3.30 -10.15
N GLU A 26 -0.78 2.82 -9.03
CA GLU A 26 -2.21 2.78 -8.78
C GLU A 26 -2.85 4.18 -8.82
N ALA A 27 -2.16 5.19 -8.24
CA ALA A 27 -2.62 6.57 -8.30
C ALA A 27 -2.56 7.13 -9.72
N ALA A 28 -1.45 6.90 -10.43
CA ALA A 28 -1.27 7.38 -11.79
C ALA A 28 -2.30 6.82 -12.76
N LEU A 29 -2.60 5.51 -12.67
CA LEU A 29 -3.53 4.81 -13.55
C LEU A 29 -5.01 5.10 -13.27
N THR A 30 -5.33 5.53 -12.05
CA THR A 30 -6.72 5.78 -11.66
C THR A 30 -7.07 7.26 -11.60
N LEU A 31 -6.25 8.05 -10.90
CA LEU A 31 -6.52 9.47 -10.66
C LEU A 31 -5.82 10.37 -11.69
N GLY A 32 -4.79 9.85 -12.37
CA GLY A 32 -3.89 10.65 -13.18
C GLY A 32 -2.88 11.43 -12.35
N VAL A 33 -1.94 12.06 -13.05
CA VAL A 33 -0.91 12.90 -12.42
C VAL A 33 -1.39 14.35 -12.42
N HIS A 34 -1.69 14.90 -11.26
CA HIS A 34 -2.18 16.27 -11.10
C HIS A 34 -1.29 17.04 -10.10
N LEU A 35 -0.06 17.33 -10.52
CA LEU A 35 0.97 17.92 -9.64
C LEU A 35 0.52 19.21 -8.99
N LEU A 36 0.09 20.18 -9.79
CA LEU A 36 -0.30 21.48 -9.30
C LEU A 36 -1.53 21.40 -8.38
N ARG A 37 -2.55 20.63 -8.78
CA ARG A 37 -3.75 20.42 -7.95
C ARG A 37 -3.38 19.83 -6.60
N ASN A 38 -2.54 18.79 -6.60
CA ASN A 38 -2.10 18.12 -5.37
C ASN A 38 -1.29 19.08 -4.48
N ALA A 39 -0.36 19.85 -5.07
CA ALA A 39 0.44 20.83 -4.36
C ALA A 39 -0.43 21.93 -3.71
N LEU A 40 -1.37 22.49 -4.45
CA LEU A 40 -2.29 23.52 -3.95
C LEU A 40 -3.22 22.98 -2.86
N VAL A 41 -3.79 21.78 -3.06
CA VAL A 41 -4.65 21.14 -2.05
C VAL A 41 -3.87 20.87 -0.76
N SER A 42 -2.62 20.41 -0.86
CA SER A 42 -1.77 20.19 0.30
C SER A 42 -1.36 21.49 0.99
N TYR A 43 -1.11 22.54 0.23
CA TYR A 43 -0.78 23.87 0.75
C TYR A 43 -1.94 24.47 1.56
N ILE A 44 -3.16 24.46 0.98
CA ILE A 44 -4.37 24.99 1.64
C ILE A 44 -4.71 24.18 2.91
N ALA A 45 -4.53 22.85 2.86
CA ALA A 45 -4.79 21.96 3.99
C ALA A 45 -3.64 21.89 5.01
N MET A 46 -2.65 22.81 4.94
CA MET A 46 -1.49 22.85 5.84
C MET A 46 -0.76 21.50 5.99
N GLY A 47 -0.77 20.69 4.93
CA GLY A 47 -0.15 19.35 4.94
C GLY A 47 -1.00 18.24 5.57
N GLU A 48 -2.15 18.52 6.14
CA GLU A 48 -3.03 17.51 6.77
C GLU A 48 -3.57 16.46 5.78
N ARG A 49 -3.74 16.83 4.51
CA ARG A 49 -4.23 15.92 3.46
C ARG A 49 -3.18 14.93 2.94
N GLY A 50 -1.98 14.92 3.52
CA GLY A 50 -0.98 13.89 3.28
C GLY A 50 -0.36 13.86 1.87
N LEU A 51 -0.35 14.99 1.14
CA LEU A 51 0.23 15.12 -0.21
C LEU A 51 1.32 16.21 -0.26
N PRO A 52 2.34 16.21 0.65
CA PRO A 52 3.34 17.25 0.65
C PRO A 52 4.17 17.24 -0.63
N THR A 53 4.41 18.45 -1.15
CA THR A 53 5.26 18.71 -2.32
C THR A 53 6.50 19.47 -1.89
N PHE A 54 7.66 19.01 -2.34
CA PHE A 54 8.96 19.59 -2.06
C PHE A 54 9.59 20.08 -3.35
N VAL A 55 10.21 21.26 -3.28
CA VAL A 55 10.83 21.91 -4.42
C VAL A 55 12.31 22.11 -4.11
N LEU A 56 13.16 21.70 -5.04
CA LEU A 56 14.59 22.00 -5.03
C LEU A 56 14.88 23.10 -6.04
N ARG A 57 15.57 24.14 -5.56
CA ARG A 57 16.20 25.15 -6.39
C ARG A 57 17.69 25.14 -6.11
N LYS A 58 18.47 24.65 -7.06
CA LYS A 58 19.93 24.66 -6.98
C LYS A 58 20.43 25.61 -8.07
N GLY A 59 21.07 26.69 -7.67
CA GLY A 59 21.74 27.63 -8.56
C GLY A 59 23.18 27.81 -8.08
N ALA A 60 24.13 27.55 -8.96
CA ALA A 60 25.49 28.05 -8.90
C ALA A 60 25.89 28.29 -10.37
N ASN A 61 26.41 29.47 -10.67
CA ASN A 61 27.01 29.82 -11.97
C ASN A 61 26.11 29.68 -13.21
N GLY A 62 24.86 30.19 -13.15
CA GLY A 62 24.03 30.35 -14.35
C GLY A 62 23.04 29.23 -14.65
N ASP A 63 23.32 27.98 -14.31
CA ASP A 63 22.42 26.86 -14.51
C ASP A 63 21.55 26.61 -13.27
N ARG A 64 20.28 27.00 -13.37
CA ARG A 64 19.30 26.71 -12.31
C ARG A 64 18.67 25.36 -12.53
N ILE A 65 19.20 24.32 -11.87
CA ILE A 65 18.51 23.04 -11.83
C ILE A 65 17.35 23.13 -10.85
N CYS A 66 16.15 23.02 -11.39
CA CYS A 66 14.92 22.98 -10.63
C CYS A 66 14.36 21.58 -10.64
N ALA A 67 13.93 21.10 -9.49
CA ALA A 67 13.33 19.78 -9.36
C ALA A 67 12.22 19.80 -8.30
N LEU A 68 11.32 18.85 -8.39
CA LEU A 68 10.27 18.67 -7.39
C LEU A 68 10.05 17.18 -7.09
N ALA A 69 9.55 16.94 -5.89
CA ALA A 69 9.05 15.62 -5.50
C ALA A 69 7.75 15.76 -4.71
N GLN A 70 6.84 14.82 -4.93
CA GLN A 70 5.55 14.77 -4.25
C GLN A 70 5.41 13.44 -3.52
N LEU A 71 4.99 13.51 -2.26
CA LEU A 71 4.72 12.35 -1.41
C LEU A 71 3.22 12.14 -1.21
N ARG A 72 2.85 10.92 -0.88
CA ARG A 72 1.62 10.58 -0.18
C ARG A 72 1.98 9.98 1.17
N HIS A 73 1.65 10.69 2.23
CA HIS A 73 1.85 10.24 3.60
C HIS A 73 0.72 10.79 4.48
N ARG A 74 -0.09 9.91 5.05
CA ARG A 74 -1.10 10.28 6.05
C ARG A 74 -0.46 10.28 7.44
N THR A 75 -0.84 11.21 8.28
CA THR A 75 -0.39 11.25 9.68
C THR A 75 -0.72 9.94 10.38
N GLY A 76 0.26 9.35 11.06
CA GLY A 76 0.13 8.05 11.72
C GLY A 76 0.25 6.84 10.81
N ALA A 77 0.40 7.02 9.49
CA ALA A 77 0.65 5.90 8.60
C ALA A 77 2.12 5.47 8.68
N GLU A 78 2.34 4.18 8.87
CA GLU A 78 3.69 3.60 8.93
C GLU A 78 4.44 3.64 7.59
N ARG A 79 3.74 3.95 6.49
CA ARG A 79 4.30 3.94 5.13
C ARG A 79 3.99 5.22 4.40
N ALA A 80 5.03 5.76 3.73
CA ALA A 80 4.89 6.86 2.79
C ALA A 80 5.14 6.35 1.37
N ARG A 81 4.53 6.97 0.36
CA ARG A 81 4.75 6.65 -1.06
C ARG A 81 5.22 7.89 -1.81
N ILE A 82 6.20 7.73 -2.67
CA ILE A 82 6.57 8.77 -3.62
C ILE A 82 5.51 8.76 -4.72
N LEU A 83 4.84 9.88 -4.96
CA LEU A 83 3.86 9.99 -6.03
C LEU A 83 4.53 10.35 -7.36
N TYR A 84 5.52 11.25 -7.30
CA TYR A 84 6.13 11.82 -8.50
C TYR A 84 7.47 12.47 -8.18
N ILE A 85 8.42 12.37 -9.10
CA ILE A 85 9.68 13.14 -9.10
C ILE A 85 9.91 13.73 -10.48
N ALA A 86 10.32 15.00 -10.54
CA ALA A 86 10.72 15.70 -11.77
C ALA A 86 12.02 16.49 -11.55
N PRO A 87 12.80 16.71 -12.61
CA PRO A 87 12.66 16.22 -13.99
C PRO A 87 12.94 14.71 -14.09
N ARG A 88 12.55 14.10 -15.22
CA ARG A 88 12.93 12.71 -15.53
C ARG A 88 14.45 12.59 -15.59
N LEU A 89 14.99 11.49 -15.08
CA LEU A 89 16.41 11.21 -15.20
C LEU A 89 16.81 11.14 -16.68
N ALA A 90 17.74 11.99 -17.04
CA ALA A 90 18.51 11.90 -18.28
C ALA A 90 19.87 11.22 -17.95
N PRO A 91 20.66 10.82 -18.95
CA PRO A 91 22.03 10.31 -18.72
C PRO A 91 22.98 11.36 -18.16
N ASP A 92 22.48 12.38 -17.49
CA ASP A 92 23.22 13.51 -16.93
C ASP A 92 23.41 13.29 -15.42
N GLU A 93 24.67 13.28 -14.98
CA GLU A 93 25.06 13.13 -13.56
C GLU A 93 24.50 14.23 -12.67
N ALA A 94 24.30 15.45 -13.20
CA ALA A 94 23.77 16.56 -12.45
C ALA A 94 22.32 16.31 -11.98
N VAL A 95 21.50 15.72 -12.83
CA VAL A 95 20.11 15.34 -12.49
C VAL A 95 20.08 14.21 -11.49
N SER A 96 20.99 13.23 -11.61
CA SER A 96 21.10 12.13 -10.65
C SER A 96 21.45 12.63 -9.25
N GLY A 97 22.38 13.58 -9.13
CA GLY A 97 22.72 14.21 -7.85
C GLY A 97 21.56 14.98 -7.21
N VAL A 98 20.71 15.62 -8.04
CA VAL A 98 19.49 16.30 -7.59
C VAL A 98 18.48 15.31 -7.04
N TRP A 99 18.28 14.17 -7.71
CA TRP A 99 17.38 13.12 -7.25
C TRP A 99 17.83 12.54 -5.92
N LEU A 100 19.13 12.24 -5.75
CA LEU A 100 19.68 11.72 -4.49
C LEU A 100 19.39 12.68 -3.33
N GLY A 101 19.58 13.98 -3.55
CA GLY A 101 19.25 15.01 -2.55
C GLY A 101 17.76 15.05 -2.19
N LEU A 102 16.87 14.95 -3.20
CA LEU A 102 15.44 14.89 -2.97
C LEU A 102 15.06 13.61 -2.22
N LEU A 103 15.53 12.44 -2.64
CA LEU A 103 15.23 11.15 -2.02
C LEU A 103 15.69 11.09 -0.56
N ASP A 104 16.85 11.64 -0.25
CA ASP A 104 17.32 11.79 1.13
C ASP A 104 16.41 12.70 1.96
N HIS A 105 16.01 13.83 1.39
CA HIS A 105 15.06 14.75 2.05
C HIS A 105 13.71 14.09 2.29
N LEU A 106 13.14 13.39 1.29
CA LEU A 106 11.88 12.66 1.42
C LEU A 106 11.95 11.58 2.51
N THR A 107 13.07 10.85 2.58
CA THR A 107 13.32 9.83 3.60
C THR A 107 13.31 10.46 5.00
N ARG A 108 14.03 11.57 5.20
CA ARG A 108 14.07 12.25 6.49
C ARG A 108 12.70 12.80 6.91
N VAL A 109 11.99 13.45 5.98
CA VAL A 109 10.65 14.01 6.27
C VAL A 109 9.64 12.92 6.55
N SER A 110 9.67 11.83 5.81
CA SER A 110 8.77 10.68 6.05
C SER A 110 9.02 10.05 7.42
N GLY A 111 10.29 9.82 7.78
CA GLY A 111 10.67 9.29 9.09
C GLY A 111 10.30 10.23 10.24
N ALA A 112 10.51 11.54 10.08
CA ALA A 112 10.10 12.53 11.07
C ALA A 112 8.59 12.58 11.31
N ARG A 113 7.79 12.15 10.33
CA ARG A 113 6.33 12.04 10.42
C ARG A 113 5.85 10.65 10.85
N GLY A 114 6.75 9.75 11.25
CA GLY A 114 6.43 8.43 11.77
C GLY A 114 6.35 7.31 10.71
N ALA A 115 6.64 7.59 9.43
CA ALA A 115 6.71 6.52 8.45
C ALA A 115 7.94 5.64 8.72
N GLN A 116 7.75 4.34 8.72
CA GLN A 116 8.82 3.33 8.87
C GLN A 116 9.42 2.95 7.52
N SER A 117 8.70 3.21 6.44
CA SER A 117 9.16 2.93 5.08
C SER A 117 8.67 3.95 4.06
N LEU A 118 9.48 4.14 3.02
CA LEU A 118 9.20 4.94 1.84
C LEU A 118 9.18 4.03 0.62
N VAL A 119 8.09 4.04 -0.13
CA VAL A 119 7.84 3.16 -1.27
C VAL A 119 7.86 3.95 -2.57
N ALA A 120 8.47 3.39 -3.60
CA ALA A 120 8.49 3.90 -4.96
C ALA A 120 8.26 2.75 -5.96
N GLU A 121 7.47 3.00 -6.99
CA GLU A 121 7.22 2.06 -8.09
C GLU A 121 7.75 2.68 -9.38
N VAL A 122 8.66 2.00 -10.06
CA VAL A 122 9.30 2.51 -11.28
C VAL A 122 9.39 1.44 -12.36
N PRO A 123 9.35 1.82 -13.66
CA PRO A 123 9.60 0.85 -14.73
C PRO A 123 10.95 0.16 -14.52
N ILE A 124 10.98 -1.16 -14.74
CA ILE A 124 12.16 -1.98 -14.42
C ILE A 124 13.40 -1.58 -15.22
N ASP A 125 13.20 -1.09 -16.44
CA ASP A 125 14.25 -0.67 -17.35
C ASP A 125 14.60 0.82 -17.23
N SER A 126 14.02 1.51 -16.23
CA SER A 126 14.25 2.93 -16.01
C SER A 126 15.59 3.17 -15.30
N PRO A 127 16.37 4.19 -15.70
CA PRO A 127 17.56 4.65 -14.95
C PRO A 127 17.22 4.99 -13.48
N ALA A 128 15.97 5.27 -13.17
CA ALA A 128 15.50 5.54 -11.81
C ALA A 128 15.76 4.36 -10.86
N VAL A 129 15.81 3.11 -11.35
CA VAL A 129 16.09 1.93 -10.51
C VAL A 129 17.47 2.05 -9.87
N GLU A 130 18.49 2.40 -10.63
CA GLU A 130 19.87 2.52 -10.12
C GLU A 130 20.02 3.75 -9.20
N THR A 131 19.39 4.86 -9.53
CA THR A 131 19.40 6.05 -8.67
C THR A 131 18.69 5.78 -7.33
N LEU A 132 17.58 5.05 -7.35
CA LEU A 132 16.89 4.62 -6.13
C LEU A 132 17.74 3.64 -5.30
N ARG A 133 18.46 2.69 -5.95
CA ARG A 133 19.40 1.79 -5.27
C ARG A 133 20.52 2.57 -4.59
N THR A 134 21.12 3.51 -5.30
CA THR A 134 22.14 4.42 -4.74
C THR A 134 21.59 5.23 -3.55
N ALA A 135 20.31 5.61 -3.60
CA ALA A 135 19.64 6.25 -2.48
C ALA A 135 19.28 5.30 -1.33
N GLY A 136 19.58 4.00 -1.44
CA GLY A 136 19.35 2.99 -0.40
C GLY A 136 17.98 2.31 -0.45
N PHE A 137 17.28 2.35 -1.59
CA PHE A 137 16.08 1.56 -1.81
C PHE A 137 16.45 0.15 -2.27
N ALA A 138 15.73 -0.86 -1.78
CA ALA A 138 15.84 -2.25 -2.22
C ALA A 138 14.60 -2.65 -3.04
N VAL A 139 14.78 -3.52 -4.03
CA VAL A 139 13.66 -4.10 -4.79
C VAL A 139 13.01 -5.17 -3.90
N TYR A 140 11.74 -4.97 -3.54
CA TYR A 140 10.98 -5.92 -2.72
C TYR A 140 10.19 -6.91 -3.57
N THR A 141 9.63 -6.43 -4.67
CA THR A 141 8.96 -7.28 -5.65
C THR A 141 8.98 -6.63 -7.02
N ARG A 142 8.65 -7.44 -8.01
CA ARG A 142 8.33 -6.97 -9.36
C ARG A 142 6.85 -7.19 -9.59
N GLN A 143 6.23 -6.28 -10.33
CA GLN A 143 4.83 -6.39 -10.73
C GLN A 143 4.69 -6.08 -12.21
N GLU A 144 3.75 -6.75 -12.83
CA GLU A 144 3.33 -6.47 -14.19
C GLU A 144 2.01 -5.72 -14.15
N VAL A 145 1.85 -4.77 -15.04
CA VAL A 145 0.61 -4.05 -15.27
C VAL A 145 0.03 -4.57 -16.57
N LEU A 146 -1.11 -5.25 -16.49
CA LEU A 146 -1.86 -5.69 -17.66
C LEU A 146 -3.02 -4.74 -17.86
N ARG A 147 -3.33 -4.43 -19.13
CA ARG A 147 -4.34 -3.45 -19.52
C ARG A 147 -5.40 -4.09 -20.43
N LEU A 148 -6.64 -3.74 -20.16
CA LEU A 148 -7.79 -4.04 -21.02
C LEU A 148 -8.54 -2.74 -21.28
N ASP A 149 -8.77 -2.40 -22.55
CA ASP A 149 -9.60 -1.26 -22.92
C ASP A 149 -11.07 -1.67 -22.93
N LEU A 150 -11.82 -1.11 -21.98
CA LEU A 150 -13.25 -1.38 -21.86
C LEU A 150 -14.05 -0.39 -22.70
N PRO A 151 -14.93 -0.86 -23.60
CA PRO A 151 -15.89 -0.01 -24.29
C PRO A 151 -16.87 0.63 -23.32
N ALA A 152 -17.56 1.69 -23.75
CA ALA A 152 -18.68 2.20 -22.98
C ALA A 152 -19.76 1.11 -22.83
N GLY A 153 -20.13 0.80 -21.59
CA GLY A 153 -21.25 -0.08 -21.33
C GLY A 153 -22.58 0.63 -21.63
N ALA A 154 -23.54 -0.10 -22.16
CA ALA A 154 -24.90 0.40 -22.40
C ALA A 154 -25.66 0.76 -21.10
N LYS A 155 -25.20 0.23 -19.96
CA LYS A 155 -25.71 0.54 -18.62
C LYS A 155 -24.56 1.03 -17.75
N PRO A 156 -24.80 2.10 -16.92
CA PRO A 156 -23.81 2.46 -15.90
C PRO A 156 -23.45 1.20 -15.13
N GLY A 157 -22.16 0.94 -14.93
CA GLY A 157 -21.68 -0.16 -14.10
C GLY A 157 -22.50 -0.15 -12.82
N GLY A 158 -23.41 -1.12 -12.70
CA GLY A 158 -24.43 -1.11 -11.66
C GLY A 158 -23.76 -1.14 -10.29
N VAL A 159 -24.39 -0.53 -9.33
CA VAL A 159 -24.14 -0.85 -7.93
C VAL A 159 -24.20 -2.37 -7.86
N VAL A 160 -23.06 -3.00 -7.52
CA VAL A 160 -23.04 -4.45 -7.30
C VAL A 160 -24.12 -4.71 -6.28
N PRO A 161 -25.09 -5.59 -6.56
CA PRO A 161 -26.09 -5.95 -5.58
C PRO A 161 -25.39 -6.37 -4.28
N GLU A 162 -25.96 -6.03 -3.13
CA GLU A 162 -25.41 -6.50 -1.85
C GLU A 162 -25.28 -8.03 -1.81
N GLU A 163 -26.15 -8.71 -2.54
CA GLU A 163 -26.13 -10.15 -2.75
C GLU A 163 -24.95 -10.65 -3.57
N GLY A 164 -24.26 -9.76 -4.32
CA GLY A 164 -23.12 -10.10 -5.15
C GLY A 164 -23.46 -10.56 -6.57
N ILE A 165 -22.43 -10.95 -7.31
CA ILE A 165 -22.48 -11.47 -8.69
C ILE A 165 -22.18 -12.96 -8.66
N ASP A 166 -23.10 -13.79 -9.15
CA ASP A 166 -22.88 -15.21 -9.31
C ASP A 166 -21.89 -15.47 -10.46
N THR A 167 -20.84 -16.23 -10.18
CA THR A 167 -19.75 -16.52 -11.12
C THR A 167 -19.59 -18.01 -11.42
N GLY A 168 -20.55 -18.82 -11.04
CA GLY A 168 -20.54 -20.28 -11.17
C GLY A 168 -20.72 -20.95 -9.83
N SER A 169 -19.70 -21.66 -9.34
CA SER A 169 -19.70 -22.27 -8.01
C SER A 169 -19.45 -21.28 -6.89
N THR A 170 -18.99 -20.07 -7.24
CA THR A 170 -18.68 -18.99 -6.32
C THR A 170 -19.58 -17.79 -6.53
N ARG A 171 -19.46 -16.82 -5.62
CA ARG A 171 -20.13 -15.53 -5.67
C ARG A 171 -19.14 -14.41 -5.36
N LEU A 172 -19.06 -13.41 -6.21
CA LEU A 172 -18.28 -12.19 -5.97
C LEU A 172 -19.20 -11.13 -5.35
N ARG A 173 -19.01 -10.82 -4.06
CA ARG A 173 -19.84 -9.87 -3.31
C ARG A 173 -19.00 -8.74 -2.69
N PRO A 174 -19.60 -7.61 -2.35
CA PRO A 174 -18.95 -6.58 -1.57
C PRO A 174 -18.39 -7.13 -0.27
N ARG A 175 -17.20 -6.65 0.13
CA ARG A 175 -16.57 -6.95 1.40
C ARG A 175 -17.44 -6.44 2.56
N ARG A 176 -17.59 -7.25 3.60
CA ARG A 176 -18.20 -6.90 4.87
C ARG A 176 -17.14 -6.74 5.96
N SER A 177 -17.51 -6.13 7.08
CA SER A 177 -16.57 -5.97 8.21
C SER A 177 -16.09 -7.30 8.78
N GLU A 178 -16.95 -8.32 8.78
CA GLU A 178 -16.67 -9.68 9.24
C GLU A 178 -15.62 -10.41 8.39
N ASP A 179 -15.47 -10.04 7.11
CA ASP A 179 -14.49 -10.67 6.20
C ASP A 179 -13.05 -10.29 6.52
N MET A 180 -12.81 -9.26 7.34
CA MET A 180 -11.46 -8.72 7.57
C MET A 180 -10.49 -9.75 8.12
N TRP A 181 -10.94 -10.64 8.99
CA TRP A 181 -10.08 -11.69 9.51
C TRP A 181 -9.64 -12.65 8.40
N SER A 182 -10.58 -13.13 7.57
CA SER A 182 -10.31 -14.03 6.45
C SER A 182 -9.42 -13.37 5.39
N ILE A 183 -9.62 -12.06 5.11
CA ILE A 183 -8.79 -11.29 4.17
C ILE A 183 -7.35 -11.14 4.71
N ASN A 184 -7.18 -10.87 5.99
CA ASN A 184 -5.86 -10.76 6.60
C ASN A 184 -5.13 -12.12 6.58
N LEU A 185 -5.83 -13.21 6.87
CA LEU A 185 -5.29 -14.56 6.80
C LEU A 185 -4.91 -14.94 5.37
N LEU A 186 -5.79 -14.65 4.40
CA LEU A 186 -5.52 -14.83 2.97
C LEU A 186 -4.24 -14.10 2.56
N TYR A 187 -4.11 -12.81 2.94
CA TYR A 187 -2.92 -12.02 2.63
C TYR A 187 -1.66 -12.59 3.29
N ALA A 188 -1.73 -12.95 4.56
CA ALA A 188 -0.60 -13.53 5.29
C ALA A 188 -0.11 -14.85 4.67
N ASN A 189 -1.02 -15.65 4.13
CA ASN A 189 -0.70 -16.95 3.52
C ASN A 189 -0.23 -16.85 2.07
N THR A 190 -0.58 -15.77 1.35
CA THR A 190 -0.30 -15.64 -0.10
C THR A 190 0.81 -14.67 -0.42
N ALA A 191 0.91 -13.55 0.30
CA ALA A 191 1.90 -12.53 0.02
C ALA A 191 3.28 -12.88 0.62
N PRO A 192 4.37 -12.75 -0.14
CA PRO A 192 5.73 -12.96 0.38
C PRO A 192 6.01 -12.03 1.58
N PRO A 193 6.81 -12.47 2.58
CA PRO A 193 7.10 -11.66 3.80
C PRO A 193 7.67 -10.28 3.50
N LEU A 194 8.56 -10.16 2.50
CA LEU A 194 9.11 -8.85 2.10
C LEU A 194 8.02 -7.90 1.60
N LEU A 195 7.04 -8.43 0.86
CA LEU A 195 5.93 -7.61 0.37
C LEU A 195 5.02 -7.16 1.51
N GLN A 196 4.79 -8.01 2.51
CA GLN A 196 4.03 -7.66 3.71
C GLN A 196 4.67 -6.50 4.49
N LEU A 197 6.01 -6.36 4.43
CA LEU A 197 6.71 -5.20 4.99
C LEU A 197 6.51 -3.92 4.16
N ALA A 198 6.32 -4.05 2.84
CA ALA A 198 6.15 -2.93 1.92
C ALA A 198 4.70 -2.46 1.79
N GLU A 199 3.76 -3.39 1.79
CA GLU A 199 2.34 -3.12 1.62
C GLU A 199 1.55 -3.53 2.88
N PRO A 200 0.57 -2.71 3.32
CA PRO A 200 -0.33 -3.12 4.40
C PRO A 200 -1.26 -4.22 3.91
N PRO A 201 -1.86 -5.01 4.81
CA PRO A 201 -2.91 -5.95 4.46
C PRO A 201 -4.00 -5.26 3.65
N PRO A 202 -4.55 -5.92 2.62
CA PRO A 202 -5.62 -5.35 1.81
C PRO A 202 -6.85 -5.08 2.67
N GLY A 203 -7.57 -4.00 2.38
CA GLY A 203 -8.74 -3.59 3.16
C GLY A 203 -8.44 -2.82 4.44
N SER A 204 -7.18 -2.73 4.88
CA SER A 204 -6.77 -1.96 6.07
C SER A 204 -6.74 -0.44 5.83
N GLN A 205 -6.79 -0.01 4.58
CA GLN A 205 -6.79 1.41 4.21
C GLN A 205 -8.17 1.78 3.65
N ASP A 206 -8.93 2.54 4.40
CA ASP A 206 -10.12 3.20 3.90
C ASP A 206 -9.73 4.35 2.98
N ASP A 207 -9.81 4.09 1.68
CA ASP A 207 -9.70 5.09 0.62
C ASP A 207 -11.09 5.16 -0.05
N ALA A 208 -11.69 6.34 -0.11
CA ALA A 208 -13.00 6.56 -0.73
C ALA A 208 -13.09 6.05 -2.18
N TRP A 209 -11.94 5.90 -2.83
CA TRP A 209 -11.82 5.40 -4.20
C TRP A 209 -11.57 3.89 -4.32
N ARG A 210 -11.40 3.19 -3.19
CA ARG A 210 -11.16 1.75 -3.12
C ARG A 210 -12.40 1.01 -2.66
N ARG A 211 -12.74 -0.05 -3.39
CA ARG A 211 -13.80 -0.99 -3.01
C ARG A 211 -13.21 -2.39 -2.92
N GLY A 212 -13.58 -3.11 -1.90
CA GLY A 212 -13.20 -4.50 -1.69
C GLY A 212 -14.34 -5.44 -2.03
N TYR A 213 -14.01 -6.57 -2.66
CA TYR A 213 -14.94 -7.65 -2.96
C TYR A 213 -14.32 -8.96 -2.51
N VAL A 214 -15.12 -9.89 -2.07
CA VAL A 214 -14.70 -11.25 -1.73
C VAL A 214 -15.33 -12.24 -2.68
N LEU A 215 -14.53 -13.21 -3.12
CA LEU A 215 -15.03 -14.39 -3.83
C LEU A 215 -15.33 -15.45 -2.78
N GLU A 216 -16.60 -15.79 -2.62
CA GLU A 216 -17.12 -16.71 -1.61
C GLU A 216 -17.56 -18.03 -2.27
N ASP A 217 -17.20 -19.16 -1.68
CA ASP A 217 -17.75 -20.46 -2.06
C ASP A 217 -19.22 -20.54 -1.66
N LYS A 218 -20.11 -20.81 -2.61
CA LYS A 218 -21.56 -20.82 -2.36
C LYS A 218 -22.01 -21.96 -1.43
N ARG A 219 -21.25 -23.03 -1.33
CA ARG A 219 -21.62 -24.20 -0.52
C ARG A 219 -21.14 -24.07 0.91
N ARG A 220 -19.91 -23.55 1.08
CA ARG A 220 -19.24 -23.50 2.39
C ARG A 220 -19.28 -22.12 3.03
N GLY A 221 -19.47 -21.05 2.24
CA GLY A 221 -19.37 -19.68 2.72
C GLY A 221 -17.93 -19.20 2.96
N ASP A 222 -16.92 -19.98 2.55
CA ASP A 222 -15.52 -19.65 2.74
C ASP A 222 -15.08 -18.55 1.78
N VAL A 223 -14.24 -17.62 2.27
CA VAL A 223 -13.58 -16.59 1.45
C VAL A 223 -12.40 -17.22 0.72
N LEU A 224 -12.51 -17.37 -0.60
CA LEU A 224 -11.49 -17.95 -1.46
C LEU A 224 -10.53 -16.89 -2.01
N ALA A 225 -11.03 -15.68 -2.31
CA ALA A 225 -10.24 -14.59 -2.85
C ALA A 225 -10.74 -13.26 -2.34
N TYR A 226 -9.83 -12.28 -2.40
CA TYR A 226 -10.15 -10.86 -2.20
C TYR A 226 -9.74 -10.08 -3.44
N LEU A 227 -10.66 -9.29 -3.97
CA LEU A 227 -10.45 -8.37 -5.10
C LEU A 227 -10.56 -6.94 -4.61
N GLN A 228 -9.49 -6.19 -4.76
CA GLN A 228 -9.47 -4.76 -4.53
C GLN A 228 -9.60 -4.02 -5.85
N VAL A 229 -10.58 -3.14 -5.93
CA VAL A 229 -10.83 -2.29 -7.10
C VAL A 229 -10.66 -0.83 -6.69
N LYS A 230 -9.74 -0.14 -7.33
CA LYS A 230 -9.62 1.31 -7.23
C LYS A 230 -10.14 1.94 -8.50
N GLN A 231 -11.16 2.76 -8.35
CA GLN A 231 -11.80 3.44 -9.45
C GLN A 231 -11.48 4.93 -9.42
N GLY A 232 -11.09 5.50 -10.55
CA GLY A 232 -10.84 6.92 -10.69
C GLY A 232 -11.32 7.47 -12.03
N PRO A 233 -11.14 8.77 -12.28
CA PRO A 233 -11.58 9.41 -13.54
C PRO A 233 -10.83 8.89 -14.77
N VAL A 234 -9.58 8.43 -14.61
CA VAL A 234 -8.71 8.02 -15.74
C VAL A 234 -8.85 6.53 -16.03
N GLY A 235 -9.02 5.69 -15.03
CA GLY A 235 -9.08 4.24 -15.20
C GLY A 235 -9.52 3.50 -13.96
N LEU A 236 -9.54 2.16 -14.09
CA LEU A 236 -9.74 1.23 -12.99
C LEU A 236 -8.46 0.46 -12.75
N CYS A 237 -8.09 0.27 -11.49
CA CYS A 237 -6.93 -0.54 -11.10
C CYS A 237 -7.36 -1.65 -10.16
N LEU A 238 -7.00 -2.88 -10.48
CA LEU A 238 -7.36 -4.09 -9.76
C LEU A 238 -6.12 -4.75 -9.16
N LYS A 239 -6.28 -5.25 -7.94
CA LYS A 239 -5.36 -6.19 -7.28
C LYS A 239 -6.18 -7.33 -6.70
N ALA A 240 -5.67 -8.55 -6.80
CA ALA A 240 -6.36 -9.71 -6.25
C ALA A 240 -5.42 -10.57 -5.40
N TRP A 241 -5.99 -11.25 -4.44
CA TRP A 241 -5.35 -12.30 -3.64
C TRP A 241 -6.26 -13.50 -3.67
N LEU A 242 -5.73 -14.68 -3.95
CA LEU A 242 -6.46 -15.92 -4.08
C LEU A 242 -5.73 -17.02 -3.30
N LEU A 243 -6.47 -17.83 -2.58
CA LEU A 243 -5.90 -19.00 -1.92
C LEU A 243 -5.27 -19.95 -2.96
N PRO A 244 -4.08 -20.50 -2.70
CA PRO A 244 -3.44 -21.45 -3.61
C PRO A 244 -4.35 -22.63 -3.96
N ASP A 245 -5.07 -23.16 -2.97
CA ASP A 245 -5.98 -24.28 -3.13
C ASP A 245 -7.25 -23.94 -3.94
N ALA A 246 -7.45 -22.67 -4.29
CA ALA A 246 -8.59 -22.20 -5.07
C ALA A 246 -8.18 -21.61 -6.43
N GLU A 247 -6.98 -21.91 -6.93
CA GLU A 247 -6.50 -21.43 -8.25
C GLU A 247 -7.41 -21.86 -9.40
N ASP A 248 -8.09 -23.00 -9.28
CA ASP A 248 -9.11 -23.47 -10.22
C ASP A 248 -10.33 -22.52 -10.33
N ARG A 249 -10.54 -21.65 -9.34
CA ARG A 249 -11.59 -20.62 -9.30
C ARG A 249 -11.14 -19.25 -9.82
N ALA A 250 -9.91 -19.11 -10.23
CA ALA A 250 -9.38 -17.85 -10.74
C ALA A 250 -10.18 -17.30 -11.95
N GLY A 251 -10.67 -18.18 -12.83
CA GLY A 251 -11.54 -17.82 -13.94
C GLY A 251 -12.84 -17.18 -13.48
N GLU A 252 -13.45 -17.68 -12.40
CA GLU A 252 -14.66 -17.11 -11.81
C GLU A 252 -14.39 -15.72 -11.23
N LEU A 253 -13.22 -15.52 -10.60
CA LEU A 253 -12.78 -14.22 -10.10
C LEU A 253 -12.62 -13.20 -11.22
N VAL A 254 -11.93 -13.55 -12.31
CA VAL A 254 -11.72 -12.66 -13.46
C VAL A 254 -13.06 -12.33 -14.14
N ALA A 255 -13.93 -13.32 -14.37
CA ALA A 255 -15.25 -13.11 -14.93
C ALA A 255 -16.11 -12.17 -14.06
N GLY A 256 -16.06 -12.33 -12.75
CA GLY A 256 -16.72 -11.44 -11.80
C GLY A 256 -16.16 -10.01 -11.86
N ALA A 257 -14.85 -9.86 -11.90
CA ALA A 257 -14.19 -8.56 -12.01
C ALA A 257 -14.56 -7.81 -13.31
N LEU A 258 -14.64 -8.52 -14.43
CA LEU A 258 -15.07 -7.93 -15.72
C LEU A 258 -16.53 -7.45 -15.67
N ARG A 259 -17.41 -8.18 -15.00
CA ARG A 259 -18.81 -7.76 -14.80
C ARG A 259 -18.93 -6.54 -13.89
N LEU A 260 -18.06 -6.44 -12.84
CA LEU A 260 -17.99 -5.27 -11.97
C LEU A 260 -17.56 -4.00 -12.70
N ALA A 261 -16.68 -4.14 -13.67
CA ALA A 261 -15.92 -3.05 -14.24
C ALA A 261 -16.56 -2.42 -15.48
N GLN A 262 -17.86 -2.56 -15.70
CA GLN A 262 -18.53 -1.93 -16.85
C GLN A 262 -18.61 -0.40 -16.66
N PRO A 263 -17.75 0.40 -17.32
CA PRO A 263 -17.75 1.85 -17.14
C PRO A 263 -18.85 2.50 -17.99
N VAL A 264 -19.38 3.64 -17.50
CA VAL A 264 -20.32 4.48 -18.27
C VAL A 264 -19.63 5.08 -19.50
N ARG A 265 -18.33 5.36 -19.40
CA ARG A 265 -17.50 5.89 -20.50
C ARG A 265 -16.36 4.94 -20.78
N PRO A 266 -15.87 4.86 -22.05
CA PRO A 266 -14.69 4.07 -22.37
C PRO A 266 -13.52 4.47 -21.46
N ARG A 267 -12.91 3.51 -20.80
CA ARG A 267 -11.71 3.72 -19.98
C ARG A 267 -10.97 2.43 -19.78
N PRO A 268 -9.63 2.50 -19.62
CA PRO A 268 -8.84 1.31 -19.40
C PRO A 268 -9.07 0.73 -18.00
N MET A 269 -9.01 -0.59 -17.94
CA MET A 269 -8.89 -1.39 -16.75
C MET A 269 -7.45 -1.91 -16.69
N TYR A 270 -6.84 -1.76 -15.54
CA TYR A 270 -5.49 -2.25 -15.27
C TYR A 270 -5.54 -3.30 -14.19
N TRP A 271 -4.82 -4.39 -14.39
CA TRP A 271 -4.61 -5.39 -13.36
C TRP A 271 -3.14 -5.41 -12.96
N LEU A 272 -2.86 -5.20 -11.67
CA LEU A 272 -1.52 -5.27 -11.12
C LEU A 272 -1.26 -6.70 -10.65
N VAL A 273 -0.36 -7.39 -11.34
CA VAL A 273 0.01 -8.79 -11.07
C VAL A 273 1.41 -8.81 -10.46
N SER A 274 1.51 -9.17 -9.20
CA SER A 274 2.81 -9.37 -8.55
C SER A 274 3.47 -10.65 -9.07
N ARG A 275 4.81 -10.69 -9.05
CA ARG A 275 5.58 -11.82 -9.56
C ARG A 275 5.17 -13.18 -8.98
N TYR A 276 4.78 -13.24 -7.71
CA TYR A 276 4.33 -14.48 -7.06
C TYR A 276 2.94 -14.94 -7.55
N GLN A 277 2.22 -14.10 -8.29
CA GLN A 277 0.92 -14.39 -8.90
C GLN A 277 1.03 -14.64 -10.42
N GLY A 278 2.20 -15.09 -10.89
CA GLY A 278 2.46 -15.31 -12.33
C GLY A 278 1.44 -16.21 -13.03
N TRP A 279 0.81 -17.12 -12.30
CA TRP A 279 -0.29 -17.97 -12.78
C TRP A 279 -1.49 -17.17 -13.33
N LEU A 280 -1.74 -15.97 -12.80
CA LEU A 280 -2.86 -15.12 -13.24
C LEU A 280 -2.63 -14.49 -14.62
N ARG A 281 -1.37 -14.37 -15.07
CA ARG A 281 -1.01 -13.70 -16.33
C ARG A 281 -1.66 -14.37 -17.55
N GLY A 282 -1.54 -15.70 -17.67
CA GLY A 282 -2.14 -16.43 -18.78
C GLY A 282 -3.66 -16.26 -18.84
N LEU A 283 -4.30 -16.40 -17.69
CA LEU A 283 -5.75 -16.24 -17.58
C LEU A 283 -6.22 -14.83 -17.96
N LEU A 284 -5.48 -13.80 -17.57
CA LEU A 284 -5.79 -12.41 -17.95
C LEU A 284 -5.58 -12.19 -19.45
N ALA A 285 -4.52 -12.76 -20.06
CA ALA A 285 -4.29 -12.70 -21.50
C ALA A 285 -5.42 -13.36 -22.28
N ASP A 286 -5.92 -14.52 -21.85
CA ASP A 286 -7.07 -15.20 -22.44
C ASP A 286 -8.36 -14.36 -22.38
N ASN A 287 -8.44 -13.42 -21.42
CA ASN A 287 -9.55 -12.47 -21.28
C ASN A 287 -9.26 -11.11 -21.94
N GLY A 288 -8.27 -11.02 -22.82
CA GLY A 288 -7.98 -9.85 -23.65
C GLY A 288 -7.11 -8.79 -22.98
N PHE A 289 -6.55 -9.03 -21.81
CA PHE A 289 -5.57 -8.13 -21.24
C PHE A 289 -4.23 -8.24 -21.97
N VAL A 290 -3.61 -7.11 -22.22
CA VAL A 290 -2.28 -7.02 -22.82
C VAL A 290 -1.28 -6.46 -21.82
N GLU A 291 -0.03 -6.89 -21.89
CA GLU A 291 1.04 -6.32 -21.07
C GLU A 291 1.23 -4.84 -21.43
N TRP A 292 1.19 -3.98 -20.42
CA TRP A 292 1.34 -2.53 -20.57
C TRP A 292 2.64 -2.01 -19.95
N ALA A 293 3.06 -2.54 -18.81
CA ALA A 293 4.29 -2.15 -18.17
C ALA A 293 4.79 -3.23 -17.20
N SER A 294 6.11 -3.30 -17.01
CA SER A 294 6.75 -4.08 -15.97
C SER A 294 7.49 -3.15 -15.00
N GLN A 295 7.33 -3.34 -13.70
CA GLN A 295 7.75 -2.42 -12.67
C GLN A 295 8.48 -3.10 -11.53
N ALA A 296 9.41 -2.35 -10.92
CA ALA A 296 10.01 -2.69 -9.64
C ALA A 296 9.29 -1.91 -8.52
N VAL A 297 8.85 -2.60 -7.50
CA VAL A 297 8.41 -2.01 -6.22
C VAL A 297 9.62 -1.93 -5.32
N MET A 298 10.05 -0.71 -5.04
CA MET A 298 11.26 -0.43 -4.29
C MET A 298 10.92 0.23 -2.95
N VAL A 299 11.61 -0.21 -1.91
CA VAL A 299 11.35 0.24 -0.53
C VAL A 299 12.65 0.66 0.14
N LYS A 300 12.58 1.79 0.82
CA LYS A 300 13.62 2.24 1.74
C LYS A 300 13.05 2.33 3.14
N HIS A 301 13.66 1.64 4.11
CA HIS A 301 13.30 1.82 5.51
C HIS A 301 13.81 3.17 6.00
N THR A 302 12.94 3.88 6.66
CA THR A 302 13.31 5.09 7.36
C THR A 302 13.81 4.68 8.74
N VAL A 303 14.99 5.13 9.14
CA VAL A 303 15.42 5.01 10.53
C VAL A 303 14.53 5.99 11.30
N ALA A 304 13.43 5.48 11.89
CA ALA A 304 12.75 6.24 12.91
C ALA A 304 13.78 6.50 14.00
N ARG A 305 14.16 7.76 14.25
CA ARG A 305 14.75 8.13 15.52
C ARG A 305 13.66 7.78 16.54
N VAL A 306 13.78 6.63 17.18
CA VAL A 306 13.10 6.37 18.43
C VAL A 306 13.57 7.52 19.32
N GLY A 307 12.72 8.51 19.52
CA GLY A 307 12.98 9.57 20.49
C GLY A 307 13.36 8.82 21.75
N ALA A 308 14.55 9.10 22.29
CA ALA A 308 14.99 8.46 23.52
C ALA A 308 13.87 8.71 24.52
N GLU A 309 13.05 7.70 24.77
CA GLU A 309 12.19 7.70 25.95
C GLU A 309 13.12 8.01 27.12
N PRO A 310 12.83 9.04 27.91
CA PRO A 310 13.69 9.37 29.02
C PRO A 310 13.88 8.10 29.83
N ALA A 311 15.14 7.76 30.14
CA ALA A 311 15.55 6.52 30.80
C ALA A 311 14.71 6.17 32.04
N ARG A 312 14.00 7.14 32.60
CA ARG A 312 13.02 6.99 33.70
C ARG A 312 11.77 6.18 33.33
N ALA A 313 11.26 6.27 32.08
CA ALA A 313 10.08 5.50 31.68
C ALA A 313 10.42 4.01 31.47
N ARG A 314 11.66 3.73 31.05
CA ARG A 314 12.14 2.35 30.89
C ARG A 314 12.47 1.67 32.23
N ALA A 315 12.94 2.43 33.20
CA ALA A 315 13.15 1.93 34.56
C ALA A 315 11.85 1.60 35.28
N ALA A 316 10.80 2.40 35.12
CA ALA A 316 9.48 2.16 35.67
C ALA A 316 8.76 0.95 35.06
N ALA A 317 9.03 0.64 33.78
CA ALA A 317 8.45 -0.54 33.09
C ALA A 317 9.15 -1.86 33.46
N LEU A 318 10.34 -1.81 34.07
CA LEU A 318 11.11 -2.97 34.56
C LEU A 318 10.91 -3.25 36.03
N GLU A 319 10.26 -2.39 36.78
CA GLU A 319 9.78 -2.72 38.13
C GLU A 319 8.59 -3.68 38.02
N HIS A 320 8.90 -4.96 37.99
CA HIS A 320 7.89 -6.01 38.12
C HIS A 320 7.09 -5.77 39.39
N PRO A 321 5.75 -5.82 39.36
CA PRO A 321 4.99 -5.87 40.59
C PRO A 321 5.45 -7.11 41.35
N LYS A 322 5.99 -6.92 42.56
CA LYS A 322 6.26 -8.02 43.48
C LYS A 322 4.94 -8.77 43.63
N LEU A 323 4.84 -9.93 43.01
CA LEU A 323 3.80 -10.90 43.33
C LEU A 323 3.92 -11.23 44.83
N ALA A 324 3.05 -10.66 45.63
CA ALA A 324 2.87 -11.07 47.00
C ALA A 324 2.35 -12.51 46.99
N VAL A 325 3.22 -13.45 47.22
CA VAL A 325 2.83 -14.84 47.49
C VAL A 325 2.08 -14.83 48.80
N PRO A 326 0.79 -15.24 48.88
CA PRO A 326 0.10 -15.34 50.12
C PRO A 326 0.76 -16.45 50.93
N VAL A 327 1.37 -16.08 52.10
CA VAL A 327 1.88 -17.04 53.07
C VAL A 327 0.66 -17.68 53.72
N VAL A 328 0.36 -18.92 53.32
CA VAL A 328 -0.60 -19.78 54.03
C VAL A 328 0.01 -20.12 55.37
N LYS A 329 -0.49 -19.52 56.46
CA LYS A 329 -0.19 -19.95 57.81
C LYS A 329 -0.67 -21.39 57.98
N ALA A 330 0.27 -22.30 58.14
CA ALA A 330 -0.02 -23.68 58.53
C ALA A 330 -0.78 -23.67 59.86
N GLY A 331 -2.05 -23.99 59.84
CA GLY A 331 -2.86 -24.20 61.05
C GLY A 331 -2.32 -25.42 61.76
N ARG A 332 -2.07 -25.27 63.11
CA ARG A 332 -1.75 -26.38 63.99
C ARG A 332 -2.87 -27.42 63.91
N LEU A 333 -2.51 -28.65 63.58
CA LEU A 333 -3.35 -29.82 63.76
C LEU A 333 -3.60 -30.03 65.32
N PRO A 334 -4.84 -30.33 65.68
CA PRO A 334 -5.13 -30.70 67.08
C PRO A 334 -4.51 -32.07 67.46
N PRO A 335 -4.18 -32.32 68.71
CA PRO A 335 -3.53 -33.55 69.11
C PRO A 335 -4.47 -34.75 68.97
N HIS A 336 -3.93 -35.83 68.45
CA HIS A 336 -4.58 -37.12 68.30
C HIS A 336 -4.83 -37.73 69.65
N ASP A 337 -6.09 -37.96 70.02
CA ASP A 337 -6.51 -38.66 71.19
C ASP A 337 -6.62 -40.17 70.89
N PRO A 338 -5.82 -41.06 71.54
CA PRO A 338 -5.88 -42.49 71.25
C PRO A 338 -6.80 -43.19 72.24
N ALA A 339 -8.12 -43.13 72.05
CA ALA A 339 -9.02 -43.97 72.82
C ALA A 339 -10.30 -44.23 71.96
N HIS A 340 -10.28 -45.36 71.26
CA HIS A 340 -11.42 -46.29 71.08
C HIS A 340 -11.06 -47.33 70.02
N ALA A 341 -10.21 -48.29 70.44
CA ALA A 341 -10.22 -49.61 69.85
C ALA A 341 -11.01 -50.48 70.85
N ALA A 342 -12.24 -50.84 70.48
CA ALA A 342 -12.86 -52.11 70.85
C ALA A 342 -14.35 -52.14 70.40
N ASN A 343 -14.68 -53.24 69.85
CA ASN A 343 -16.01 -53.86 69.57
C ASN A 343 -16.79 -53.42 68.31
N HIS A 344 -16.77 -54.24 67.43
CA HIS A 344 -17.55 -55.30 66.77
C HIS A 344 -17.22 -55.40 65.32
#